data_6c78fa400fdfca506024442a825ecc68
#
_entry.id   6c78fa400fdfca506024442a825ecc68
#
_cell.length_a   1.000
_cell.length_b   1.000
_cell.length_c   1.000
_cell.angle_alpha   90.00
_cell.angle_beta   90.00
_cell.angle_gamma   90.00
#
_symmetry.space_group_name_H-M   'P 1'
#
loop_
_entity.id
_entity.type
_entity.pdbx_description
1 polymer ?
#
loop_
_entity_poly.entity_id
_entity_poly.type
_entity_poly.pdbx_seq_one_letter_code
_entity_poly.pdbx_strand_id
1 'polypeptide(L)' 'MSEGFWDREIEVGSVGKNDRGDEIKIKLVSKNNREFVDVRTWYMKDGELRPGKGISIPVDSADAVAELIMEATSKQ' A
#
# COMPACT_ATOMS: atom_id res chain seq x y z
N MET A 1 -7.73 9.48 12.68
CA MET A 1 -7.89 8.72 12.61
C MET A 1 -8.23 8.19 11.59
N SER A 2 -8.08 7.48 11.35
CA SER A 2 -8.10 7.08 10.26
C SER A 2 -9.22 6.68 9.79
N GLU A 3 -10.07 6.65 10.39
CA GLU A 3 -11.20 6.31 9.95
C GLU A 3 -11.50 7.15 8.90
N GLY A 4 -10.77 7.88 8.50
CA GLY A 4 -11.17 8.79 7.61
C GLY A 4 -11.61 8.37 6.30
N PHE A 5 -10.78 7.88 5.50
CA PHE A 5 -11.11 7.69 4.09
C PHE A 5 -11.75 6.36 3.76
N TRP A 6 -11.17 5.28 4.18
CA TRP A 6 -11.65 3.97 3.78
C TRP A 6 -12.75 3.47 4.71
N ASP A 7 -13.74 2.80 4.14
CA ASP A 7 -14.79 2.20 4.95
C ASP A 7 -14.24 1.00 5.70
N ARG A 8 -13.24 0.33 5.13
CA ARG A 8 -12.69 -0.85 5.74
C ARG A 8 -11.24 -0.98 5.31
N GLU A 9 -10.37 -1.39 6.21
CA GLU A 9 -8.95 -1.57 5.92
C GLU A 9 -8.47 -2.86 6.55
N ILE A 10 -7.75 -3.66 5.78
CA ILE A 10 -7.12 -4.87 6.29
C ILE A 10 -5.66 -4.80 5.87
N GLU A 11 -4.75 -4.78 6.84
CA GLU A 11 -3.34 -4.71 6.51
C GLU A 11 -2.87 -6.09 6.09
N VAL A 12 -2.29 -6.21 4.90
CA VAL A 12 -1.80 -7.47 4.39
C VAL A 12 -0.35 -7.67 4.76
N GLY A 13 0.46 -6.65 4.67
CA GLY A 13 1.87 -6.76 5.04
C GLY A 13 2.62 -5.49 4.74
N SER A 14 3.90 -5.49 5.09
CA SER A 14 4.75 -4.34 4.82
C SER A 14 6.16 -4.79 4.54
N VAL A 15 6.91 -3.94 3.84
CA VAL A 15 8.30 -4.20 3.51
C VAL A 15 9.08 -2.97 3.93
N GLY A 16 10.20 -3.17 4.62
CA GLY A 16 11.05 -2.05 5.02
C GLY A 16 11.61 -1.36 3.81
N LYS A 17 11.68 -0.04 3.84
CA LYS A 17 12.12 0.72 2.70
C LYS A 17 13.52 1.27 2.87
N ASN A 18 13.90 1.66 4.05
CA ASN A 18 15.22 2.25 4.29
C ASN A 18 15.57 2.17 5.76
N ASP A 19 16.75 2.71 6.12
CA ASP A 19 17.22 2.62 7.49
C ASP A 19 16.50 3.53 8.46
N ARG A 20 15.74 4.50 7.97
CA ARG A 20 15.02 5.41 8.86
C ARG A 20 13.76 4.76 9.44
N GLY A 21 13.38 3.60 8.94
CA GLY A 21 12.16 2.96 9.42
C GLY A 21 10.96 3.20 8.53
N ASP A 22 11.14 3.83 7.37
CA ASP A 22 10.05 4.00 6.42
C ASP A 22 9.70 2.62 5.86
N GLU A 23 8.44 2.43 5.50
CA GLU A 23 7.94 1.15 5.01
C GLU A 23 7.03 1.33 3.82
N ILE A 24 6.87 0.26 3.06
CA ILE A 24 5.84 0.21 2.04
C ILE A 24 4.81 -0.77 2.56
N LYS A 25 3.58 -0.30 2.75
CA LYS A 25 2.52 -1.16 3.28
C LYS A 25 1.51 -1.48 2.22
N ILE A 26 1.00 -2.70 2.28
CA ILE A 26 -0.02 -3.17 1.36
C ILE A 26 -1.25 -3.49 2.18
N LYS A 27 -2.39 -2.91 1.81
CA LYS A 27 -3.63 -3.11 2.50
C LYS A 27 -4.74 -3.42 1.52
N LEU A 28 -5.70 -4.21 1.96
CA LEU A 28 -6.93 -4.39 1.20
C LEU A 28 -7.93 -3.41 1.81
N VAL A 29 -8.44 -2.52 1.00
CA VAL A 29 -9.31 -1.45 1.49
C VAL A 29 -10.60 -1.41 0.67
N SER A 30 -11.64 -0.83 1.22
CA SER A 30 -12.88 -0.70 0.47
C SER A 30 -13.49 0.67 0.68
N LYS A 31 -14.22 1.10 -0.32
CA LYS A 31 -14.90 2.38 -0.31
C LYS A 31 -16.12 2.29 -1.22
N ASN A 32 -17.30 2.60 -0.70
CA ASN A 32 -18.55 2.58 -1.49
C ASN A 32 -18.75 1.23 -2.18
N ASN A 33 -18.52 0.15 -1.45
CA ASN A 33 -18.70 -1.22 -1.93
C ASN A 33 -17.75 -1.61 -3.05
N ARG A 34 -16.63 -0.90 -3.19
CA ARG A 34 -15.59 -1.25 -4.16
C ARG A 34 -14.32 -1.55 -3.39
N GLU A 35 -13.57 -2.54 -3.85
CA GLU A 35 -12.34 -2.93 -3.18
C GLU A 35 -11.11 -2.58 -3.97
N PHE A 36 -10.07 -2.18 -3.25
CA PHE A 36 -8.82 -1.77 -3.84
C PHE A 36 -7.67 -2.35 -3.03
N VAL A 37 -6.53 -2.54 -3.69
CA VAL A 37 -5.29 -2.85 -2.99
C VAL A 37 -4.54 -1.52 -2.88
N ASP A 38 -4.29 -1.07 -1.66
CA ASP A 38 -3.58 0.19 -1.43
C ASP A 38 -2.11 -0.11 -1.19
N VAL A 39 -1.23 0.44 -2.03
CA VAL A 39 0.20 0.28 -1.90
C VAL A 39 0.75 1.65 -1.60
N ARG A 40 1.30 1.84 -0.41
CA ARG A 40 1.64 3.19 0.04
C ARG A 40 2.90 3.18 0.88
N THR A 41 3.68 4.26 0.75
CA THR A 41 4.82 4.47 1.62
C THR A 41 4.33 5.04 2.93
N TRP A 42 4.87 4.54 4.03
CA TRP A 42 4.62 5.09 5.36
C TRP A 42 5.97 5.58 5.86
N TYR A 43 6.05 6.81 6.28
CA TYR A 43 7.32 7.40 6.69
C TYR A 43 7.33 7.68 8.18
N MET A 44 8.53 7.60 8.76
CA MET A 44 8.68 7.87 10.18
C MET A 44 8.75 9.37 10.42
N LYS A 45 7.95 9.84 11.37
CA LYS A 45 8.01 11.22 11.78
C LYS A 45 7.68 11.28 13.26
N ASP A 46 8.59 11.84 14.06
CA ASP A 46 8.37 11.99 15.49
C ASP A 46 8.05 10.66 16.17
N GLY A 47 8.69 9.60 15.72
CA GLY A 47 8.51 8.28 16.34
C GLY A 47 7.26 7.54 15.89
N GLU A 48 6.54 8.05 14.88
CA GLU A 48 5.34 7.40 14.40
C GLU A 48 5.39 7.24 12.89
N LEU A 49 4.81 6.16 12.40
CA LEU A 49 4.66 5.97 10.96
C LEU A 49 3.44 6.74 10.50
N ARG A 50 3.60 7.51 9.45
CA ARG A 50 2.51 8.29 8.86
C ARG A 50 2.35 7.96 7.39
N PRO A 51 1.12 7.98 6.88
CA PRO A 51 0.90 7.63 5.47
C PRO A 51 1.46 8.70 4.54
N GLY A 52 2.10 8.27 3.50
CA GLY A 52 2.65 9.14 2.48
C GLY A 52 2.05 8.84 1.13
N LYS A 53 2.85 8.95 0.10
CA LYS A 53 2.37 8.74 -1.25
C LYS A 53 2.10 7.28 -1.54
N GLY A 54 1.11 7.02 -2.35
CA GLY A 54 0.77 5.66 -2.71
C GLY A 54 -0.23 5.63 -3.83
N ILE A 55 -0.72 4.42 -4.12
CA ILE A 55 -1.64 4.22 -5.20
C ILE A 55 -2.64 3.18 -4.74
N SER A 56 -3.89 3.35 -5.14
CA SER A 56 -4.94 2.39 -4.85
C SER A 56 -5.30 1.70 -6.16
N ILE A 57 -5.14 0.39 -6.20
CA ILE A 57 -5.31 -0.38 -7.41
C ILE A 57 -6.59 -1.17 -7.29
N PRO A 58 -7.54 -1.05 -8.25
CA PRO A 58 -8.74 -1.86 -8.17
C PRO A 58 -8.39 -3.34 -8.08
N VAL A 59 -9.13 -4.08 -7.27
CA VAL A 59 -8.83 -5.50 -7.08
C VAL A 59 -8.83 -6.23 -8.42
N ASP A 60 -9.70 -5.82 -9.35
CA ASP A 60 -9.77 -6.48 -10.65
C ASP A 60 -8.48 -6.36 -11.45
N SER A 61 -7.67 -5.33 -11.18
CA SER A 61 -6.42 -5.12 -11.91
C SER A 61 -5.19 -5.51 -11.12
N ALA A 62 -5.37 -5.87 -9.86
CA ALA A 62 -4.22 -6.05 -8.97
C ALA A 62 -3.28 -7.17 -9.41
N ASP A 63 -3.84 -8.28 -9.90
CA ASP A 63 -3.00 -9.39 -10.32
C ASP A 63 -2.12 -8.99 -11.52
N ALA A 64 -2.69 -8.28 -12.48
CA ALA A 64 -1.92 -7.86 -13.64
C ALA A 64 -0.81 -6.89 -13.25
N VAL A 65 -1.12 -5.97 -12.33
CA VAL A 65 -0.12 -5.01 -11.86
C VAL A 65 1.00 -5.75 -11.13
N ALA A 66 0.64 -6.72 -10.29
CA ALA A 66 1.64 -7.48 -9.54
C ALA A 66 2.57 -8.23 -10.47
N GLU A 67 2.02 -8.82 -11.54
CA GLU A 67 2.85 -9.53 -12.50
C GLU A 67 3.83 -8.61 -13.19
N LEU A 68 3.39 -7.41 -13.53
CA LEU A 68 4.29 -6.46 -14.18
C LEU A 68 5.37 -5.95 -13.25
N ILE A 69 5.06 -5.82 -11.96
CA ILE A 69 6.07 -5.45 -10.98
C ILE A 69 7.14 -6.54 -10.91
N MET A 70 6.72 -7.80 -10.87
CA MET A 70 7.67 -8.88 -10.81
C MET A 70 8.48 -8.96 -12.09
N GLU A 71 7.86 -8.72 -13.23
CA GLU A 71 8.58 -8.72 -14.49
C GLU A 71 9.63 -7.61 -14.50
N ALA A 72 9.30 -6.45 -13.95
CA ALA A 72 10.24 -5.35 -13.92
C ALA A 72 11.49 -5.70 -13.14
N THR A 73 11.35 -6.47 -12.04
CA THR A 73 12.52 -6.82 -11.26
C THR A 73 13.43 -7.77 -12.04
N SER A 74 12.89 -8.54 -12.97
CA SER A 74 13.72 -9.46 -13.73
C SER A 74 14.45 -8.77 -14.86
N LYS A 75 14.18 -7.49 -15.08
CA LYS A 75 14.85 -6.76 -16.14
C LYS A 75 16.05 -5.94 -15.68
N GLN A 76 16.31 -5.92 -14.38
CA GLN A 76 17.39 -5.09 -13.89
C GLN A 76 18.75 -5.75 -14.09
#